data_b01a4d3e7dba16d4cc2fc030899fa0ec
#
_entry.id   b01a4d3e7dba16d4cc2fc030899fa0ec
#
_cell.length_a   1.000
_cell.length_b   1.000
_cell.length_c   1.000
_cell.angle_alpha   90.00
_cell.angle_beta   90.00
_cell.angle_gamma   90.00
#
_symmetry.space_group_name_H-M   'P 1'
#
loop_
_entity.id
_entity.type
_entity.pdbx_description
1 polymer ?
#
loop_
_entity_poly.entity_id
_entity_poly.type
_entity_poly.pdbx_seq_one_letter_code
_entity_poly.pdbx_strand_id
1 'polypeptide(L)'
;MVIVGKISKGTLMDQIYIPKERPLGFELGAPVVIKPLAEEEEIKPVYFNVSNLEPVKVMIIQKIFNEMSSLDNVIVTGSFLDRGFQFNDIDVILIDDKKIDAKKIGGNLSKKFGLKFHIIALNYDILLKGLETDPLYQAMLSKYVAKKRLILRYKNKVNYKLLDLHLLKSKPLIENFDYLNGNQKYGMTRNL
;
A
#
# COMPACT_ATOMS: atom_id res chain seq x y z
N MET A 1 -15.09 -13.36 -27.13
CA MET A 1 -16.22 -12.50 -27.51
C MET A 1 -17.05 -12.23 -26.28
N VAL A 2 -17.54 -11.00 -26.04
CA VAL A 2 -18.29 -10.62 -24.83
C VAL A 2 -19.68 -10.15 -25.26
N ILE A 3 -20.72 -10.58 -24.56
CA ILE A 3 -22.09 -10.04 -24.74
C ILE A 3 -22.38 -9.12 -23.56
N VAL A 4 -22.88 -7.92 -23.86
CA VAL A 4 -23.32 -6.96 -22.83
C VAL A 4 -24.83 -7.08 -22.68
N GLY A 5 -25.31 -7.34 -21.46
CA GLY A 5 -26.71 -7.42 -21.11
C GLY A 5 -27.06 -6.52 -19.93
N LYS A 6 -28.34 -6.18 -19.79
CA LYS A 6 -28.85 -5.40 -18.66
C LYS A 6 -29.64 -6.30 -17.72
N ILE A 7 -29.39 -6.17 -16.41
CA ILE A 7 -30.21 -6.84 -15.40
C ILE A 7 -31.57 -6.15 -15.34
N SER A 8 -32.64 -6.92 -15.47
CA SER A 8 -34.01 -6.47 -15.37
C SER A 8 -34.68 -7.20 -14.22
N LYS A 9 -35.57 -6.49 -13.51
CA LYS A 9 -36.32 -7.03 -12.39
C LYS A 9 -37.31 -8.09 -12.89
N GLY A 10 -37.23 -9.30 -12.33
CA GLY A 10 -38.23 -10.35 -12.50
C GLY A 10 -39.12 -10.50 -11.28
N THR A 11 -40.06 -11.44 -11.33
CA THR A 11 -41.02 -11.71 -10.24
C THR A 11 -40.42 -12.55 -9.12
N LEU A 12 -39.69 -13.59 -9.45
CA LEU A 12 -39.03 -14.50 -8.50
C LEU A 12 -37.51 -14.41 -8.57
N MET A 13 -36.95 -14.11 -9.73
CA MET A 13 -35.50 -13.94 -9.98
C MET A 13 -35.30 -12.82 -10.97
N ASP A 14 -34.20 -12.05 -10.80
CA ASP A 14 -33.79 -11.06 -11.78
C ASP A 14 -33.31 -11.75 -13.06
N GLN A 15 -33.51 -11.09 -14.21
CA GLN A 15 -33.25 -11.66 -15.53
C GLN A 15 -32.25 -10.82 -16.32
N ILE A 16 -31.46 -11.49 -17.14
CA ILE A 16 -30.60 -10.86 -18.14
C ILE A 16 -31.04 -11.28 -19.50
N TYR A 17 -31.41 -10.29 -20.33
CA TYR A 17 -31.79 -10.53 -21.71
C TYR A 17 -30.59 -10.50 -22.63
N ILE A 18 -30.46 -11.57 -23.40
CA ILE A 18 -29.43 -11.73 -24.42
C ILE A 18 -30.09 -11.72 -25.79
N PRO A 19 -29.52 -11.04 -26.80
CA PRO A 19 -30.08 -11.06 -28.17
C PRO A 19 -30.28 -12.48 -28.69
N LYS A 20 -31.25 -12.69 -29.58
CA LYS A 20 -31.51 -14.01 -30.17
C LYS A 20 -30.34 -14.48 -31.06
N GLU A 21 -29.74 -13.55 -31.78
CA GLU A 21 -28.50 -13.81 -32.52
C GLU A 21 -27.31 -13.83 -31.55
N ARG A 22 -26.83 -15.04 -31.28
CA ARG A 22 -25.80 -15.28 -30.24
C ARG A 22 -24.54 -15.86 -30.88
N PRO A 23 -23.38 -15.42 -30.42
CA PRO A 23 -22.13 -16.07 -30.80
C PRO A 23 -22.05 -17.48 -30.20
N LEU A 24 -21.19 -18.31 -30.78
CA LEU A 24 -20.88 -19.65 -30.30
C LEU A 24 -20.50 -19.63 -28.81
N GLY A 25 -21.05 -20.55 -28.02
CA GLY A 25 -20.82 -20.64 -26.58
C GLY A 25 -21.87 -19.95 -25.72
N PHE A 26 -22.91 -19.31 -26.35
CA PHE A 26 -24.04 -18.69 -25.63
C PHE A 26 -25.37 -19.36 -26.01
N GLU A 27 -25.36 -20.66 -26.20
CA GLU A 27 -26.57 -21.45 -26.49
C GLU A 27 -27.52 -21.50 -25.28
N LEU A 28 -28.78 -21.87 -25.52
CA LEU A 28 -29.74 -22.09 -24.45
C LEU A 28 -29.25 -23.19 -23.52
N GLY A 29 -29.21 -22.90 -22.21
CA GLY A 29 -28.71 -23.83 -21.18
C GLY A 29 -27.20 -23.84 -20.97
N ALA A 30 -26.42 -23.08 -21.76
CA ALA A 30 -24.97 -22.95 -21.52
C ALA A 30 -24.70 -22.18 -20.21
N PRO A 31 -23.81 -22.64 -19.33
CA PRO A 31 -23.38 -21.91 -18.17
C PRO A 31 -22.57 -20.69 -18.58
N VAL A 32 -22.89 -19.52 -18.00
CA VAL A 32 -22.18 -18.25 -18.27
C VAL A 32 -21.72 -17.60 -16.97
N VAL A 33 -20.60 -16.90 -17.01
CA VAL A 33 -20.12 -16.07 -15.93
C VAL A 33 -20.57 -14.63 -16.20
N ILE A 34 -21.27 -14.03 -15.23
CA ILE A 34 -21.76 -12.66 -15.31
C ILE A 34 -20.82 -11.78 -14.51
N LYS A 35 -20.29 -10.73 -15.14
CA LYS A 35 -19.48 -9.71 -14.47
C LYS A 35 -20.12 -8.34 -14.64
N PRO A 36 -20.08 -7.45 -13.63
CA PRO A 36 -20.51 -6.07 -13.80
C PRO A 36 -19.72 -5.39 -14.92
N LEU A 37 -20.40 -4.60 -15.76
CA LEU A 37 -19.72 -3.82 -16.80
C LEU A 37 -18.91 -2.66 -16.20
N ALA A 38 -19.41 -2.10 -15.09
CA ALA A 38 -18.59 -1.27 -14.22
C ALA A 38 -17.68 -2.20 -13.41
N GLU A 39 -16.64 -2.71 -14.03
CA GLU A 39 -15.49 -3.18 -13.26
C GLU A 39 -15.04 -1.99 -12.42
N GLU A 40 -14.89 -2.21 -11.10
CA GLU A 40 -14.13 -1.28 -10.26
C GLU A 40 -12.87 -0.95 -11.05
N GLU A 41 -12.63 0.35 -11.31
CA GLU A 41 -11.46 0.77 -12.09
C GLU A 41 -10.25 0.03 -11.53
N GLU A 42 -9.68 -0.84 -12.36
CA GLU A 42 -8.56 -1.67 -11.93
C GLU A 42 -7.46 -0.73 -11.46
N ILE A 43 -7.22 -0.71 -10.16
CA ILE A 43 -6.22 0.17 -9.56
C ILE A 43 -4.89 -0.21 -10.18
N LYS A 44 -4.33 0.68 -11.02
CA LYS A 44 -3.00 0.49 -11.62
C LYS A 44 -1.94 1.05 -10.67
N PRO A 45 -1.19 0.20 -9.97
CA PRO A 45 -0.18 0.65 -9.03
C PRO A 45 0.89 1.49 -9.71
N VAL A 46 1.35 2.53 -9.02
CA VAL A 46 2.47 3.37 -9.45
C VAL A 46 3.71 2.93 -8.69
N TYR A 47 4.72 2.48 -9.41
CA TYR A 47 5.99 2.02 -8.87
C TYR A 47 7.01 3.16 -8.90
N PHE A 48 7.71 3.40 -7.79
CA PHE A 48 8.80 4.36 -7.69
C PHE A 48 10.03 3.69 -7.08
N ASN A 49 11.13 3.65 -7.82
CA ASN A 49 12.37 2.98 -7.42
C ASN A 49 12.18 1.50 -7.00
N VAL A 50 11.17 0.85 -7.54
CA VAL A 50 10.88 -0.58 -7.32
C VAL A 50 10.98 -1.30 -8.65
N SER A 51 11.82 -2.32 -8.72
CA SER A 51 12.00 -3.16 -9.90
C SER A 51 11.96 -4.64 -9.52
N ASN A 52 11.40 -5.45 -10.41
CA ASN A 52 11.42 -6.92 -10.29
C ASN A 52 10.81 -7.45 -8.98
N LEU A 53 9.63 -6.92 -8.63
CA LEU A 53 8.88 -7.42 -7.47
C LEU A 53 8.31 -8.82 -7.77
N GLU A 54 8.36 -9.71 -6.80
CA GLU A 54 7.82 -11.07 -6.92
C GLU A 54 6.31 -11.04 -7.16
N PRO A 55 5.75 -11.89 -8.05
CA PRO A 55 4.32 -11.88 -8.40
C PRO A 55 3.38 -11.95 -7.19
N VAL A 56 3.76 -12.71 -6.16
CA VAL A 56 2.96 -12.82 -4.93
C VAL A 56 2.89 -11.49 -4.17
N LYS A 57 3.96 -10.70 -4.16
CA LYS A 57 3.97 -9.36 -3.55
C LYS A 57 3.10 -8.39 -4.34
N VAL A 58 3.17 -8.44 -5.68
CA VAL A 58 2.29 -7.65 -6.56
C VAL A 58 0.83 -7.95 -6.25
N MET A 59 0.46 -9.25 -6.12
CA MET A 59 -0.89 -9.67 -5.77
C MET A 59 -1.31 -9.18 -4.37
N ILE A 60 -0.41 -9.21 -3.39
CA ILE A 60 -0.68 -8.70 -2.04
C ILE A 60 -0.93 -7.18 -2.10
N ILE A 61 -0.08 -6.41 -2.79
CA ILE A 61 -0.24 -4.97 -2.96
C ILE A 61 -1.59 -4.64 -3.61
N GLN A 62 -1.95 -5.34 -4.69
CA GLN A 62 -3.23 -5.14 -5.36
C GLN A 62 -4.42 -5.37 -4.42
N LYS A 63 -4.37 -6.45 -3.63
CA LYS A 63 -5.42 -6.73 -2.63
C LYS A 63 -5.46 -5.66 -1.53
N ILE A 64 -4.31 -5.15 -1.06
CA ILE A 64 -4.24 -4.05 -0.10
C ILE A 64 -4.92 -2.80 -0.68
N PHE A 65 -4.64 -2.45 -1.93
CA PHE A 65 -5.23 -1.28 -2.57
C PHE A 65 -6.74 -1.44 -2.78
N ASN A 66 -7.21 -2.61 -3.16
CA ASN A 66 -8.63 -2.90 -3.32
C ASN A 66 -9.39 -2.78 -1.98
N GLU A 67 -8.84 -3.31 -0.88
CA GLU A 67 -9.43 -3.18 0.47
C GLU A 67 -9.55 -1.72 0.93
N MET A 68 -8.67 -0.86 0.43
CA MET A 68 -8.60 0.55 0.79
C MET A 68 -8.90 1.47 -0.42
N SER A 69 -9.76 1.00 -1.32
CA SER A 69 -10.17 1.75 -2.52
C SER A 69 -10.80 3.11 -2.18
N SER A 70 -11.51 3.21 -1.05
CA SER A 70 -12.17 4.42 -0.59
C SER A 70 -11.25 5.52 -0.06
N LEU A 71 -9.98 5.20 0.30
CA LEU A 71 -9.02 6.19 0.78
C LEU A 71 -8.44 7.00 -0.39
N ASP A 72 -7.99 8.23 -0.12
CA ASP A 72 -7.41 9.10 -1.16
C ASP A 72 -6.17 8.48 -1.77
N ASN A 73 -5.22 8.02 -0.96
CA ASN A 73 -4.07 7.26 -1.44
C ASN A 73 -3.60 6.22 -0.41
N VAL A 74 -2.96 5.19 -0.92
CA VAL A 74 -2.35 4.11 -0.14
C VAL A 74 -0.96 3.86 -0.71
N ILE A 75 0.04 3.81 0.15
CA ILE A 75 1.44 3.63 -0.23
C ILE A 75 2.00 2.44 0.53
N VAL A 76 2.56 1.49 -0.18
CA VAL A 76 3.35 0.39 0.40
C VAL A 76 4.82 0.76 0.27
N THR A 77 5.60 0.60 1.34
CA THR A 77 7.01 0.95 1.39
C THR A 77 7.81 -0.07 2.22
N GLY A 78 9.07 0.21 2.49
CA GLY A 78 9.92 -0.59 3.39
C GLY A 78 10.51 -1.84 2.76
N SER A 79 11.00 -2.74 3.61
CA SER A 79 11.73 -3.96 3.23
C SER A 79 10.88 -5.00 2.49
N PHE A 80 9.56 -4.92 2.61
CA PHE A 80 8.65 -5.76 1.81
C PHE A 80 8.87 -5.59 0.30
N LEU A 81 9.32 -4.42 -0.15
CA LEU A 81 9.60 -4.13 -1.56
C LEU A 81 11.00 -4.54 -2.02
N ASP A 82 11.83 -5.11 -1.14
CA ASP A 82 13.12 -5.68 -1.51
C ASP A 82 12.95 -7.06 -2.14
N ARG A 83 13.97 -7.53 -2.85
CA ARG A 83 13.97 -8.89 -3.41
C ARG A 83 13.95 -9.94 -2.30
N GLY A 84 13.26 -11.05 -2.57
CA GLY A 84 13.14 -12.15 -1.62
C GLY A 84 12.08 -11.91 -0.55
N PHE A 85 12.07 -12.74 0.48
CA PHE A 85 11.02 -12.76 1.49
C PHE A 85 11.55 -12.47 2.91
N GLN A 86 12.67 -11.75 2.99
CA GLN A 86 13.28 -11.34 4.27
C GLN A 86 12.70 -10.01 4.75
N PHE A 87 11.44 -10.01 5.14
CA PHE A 87 10.77 -8.86 5.76
C PHE A 87 10.00 -9.32 7.00
N ASN A 88 9.87 -8.46 8.00
CA ASN A 88 9.16 -8.76 9.25
C ASN A 88 7.71 -8.26 9.23
N ASP A 89 7.46 -7.18 8.50
CA ASP A 89 6.16 -6.50 8.39
C ASP A 89 6.02 -5.82 7.03
N ILE A 90 4.82 -5.36 6.76
CA ILE A 90 4.50 -4.57 5.57
C ILE A 90 4.19 -3.15 6.05
N ASP A 91 5.06 -2.20 5.68
CA ASP A 91 4.85 -0.79 5.97
C ASP A 91 3.86 -0.19 4.98
N VAL A 92 2.77 0.38 5.49
CA VAL A 92 1.72 1.01 4.68
C VAL A 92 1.42 2.41 5.20
N ILE A 93 1.49 3.40 4.32
CA ILE A 93 1.10 4.77 4.60
C ILE A 93 -0.28 4.99 3.98
N LEU A 94 -1.24 5.38 4.81
CA LEU A 94 -2.60 5.75 4.40
C LEU A 94 -2.72 7.26 4.37
N ILE A 95 -3.12 7.80 3.23
CA ILE A 95 -3.32 9.26 3.05
C ILE A 95 -4.80 9.49 2.86
N ASP A 96 -5.38 10.29 3.76
CA ASP A 96 -6.76 10.77 3.67
C ASP A 96 -6.94 11.97 4.63
N ASP A 97 -7.83 12.89 4.29
CA ASP A 97 -8.18 14.01 5.17
C ASP A 97 -9.11 13.58 6.32
N LYS A 98 -9.76 12.43 6.17
CA LYS A 98 -10.63 11.85 7.21
C LYS A 98 -9.78 11.15 8.26
N LYS A 99 -10.31 11.11 9.49
CA LYS A 99 -9.67 10.39 10.58
C LYS A 99 -9.68 8.89 10.31
N ILE A 100 -8.49 8.29 10.21
CA ILE A 100 -8.28 6.86 9.97
C ILE A 100 -7.93 6.16 11.29
N ASP A 101 -8.58 5.05 11.58
CA ASP A 101 -8.17 4.15 12.67
C ASP A 101 -7.12 3.14 12.15
N ALA A 102 -5.85 3.56 12.21
CA ALA A 102 -4.72 2.77 11.74
C ALA A 102 -4.60 1.41 12.46
N LYS A 103 -4.92 1.35 13.77
CA LYS A 103 -4.84 0.10 14.55
C LYS A 103 -5.88 -0.92 14.09
N LYS A 104 -7.12 -0.47 13.88
CA LYS A 104 -8.20 -1.33 13.39
C LYS A 104 -7.90 -1.86 11.99
N ILE A 105 -7.45 -1.00 11.09
CA ILE A 105 -7.07 -1.38 9.72
C ILE A 105 -5.92 -2.38 9.75
N GLY A 106 -4.83 -2.09 10.47
CA GLY A 106 -3.69 -3.00 10.61
C GLY A 106 -4.06 -4.36 11.16
N GLY A 107 -4.92 -4.40 12.19
CA GLY A 107 -5.44 -5.64 12.76
C GLY A 107 -6.26 -6.47 11.76
N ASN A 108 -7.12 -5.82 10.97
CA ASN A 108 -7.93 -6.49 9.95
C ASN A 108 -7.06 -7.06 8.82
N LEU A 109 -6.12 -6.27 8.32
CA LEU A 109 -5.18 -6.71 7.29
C LEU A 109 -4.31 -7.86 7.79
N SER A 110 -3.79 -7.77 9.02
CA SER A 110 -2.97 -8.83 9.60
C SER A 110 -3.73 -10.15 9.72
N LYS A 111 -5.00 -10.11 10.15
CA LYS A 111 -5.87 -11.30 10.19
C LYS A 111 -6.15 -11.87 8.80
N LYS A 112 -6.39 -10.99 7.81
CA LYS A 112 -6.76 -11.41 6.45
C LYS A 112 -5.59 -12.01 5.68
N PHE A 113 -4.39 -11.44 5.82
CA PHE A 113 -3.21 -11.85 5.06
C PHE A 113 -2.28 -12.81 5.81
N GLY A 114 -2.45 -12.97 7.13
CA GLY A 114 -1.51 -13.73 7.96
C GLY A 114 -0.13 -13.08 8.07
N LEU A 115 -0.02 -11.79 7.78
CA LEU A 115 1.21 -11.00 7.79
C LEU A 115 1.08 -9.84 8.77
N LYS A 116 2.19 -9.39 9.31
CA LYS A 116 2.21 -8.21 10.18
C LYS A 116 2.20 -6.94 9.35
N PHE A 117 1.37 -5.98 9.74
CA PHE A 117 1.27 -4.67 9.09
C PHE A 117 1.63 -3.56 10.07
N HIS A 118 2.47 -2.65 9.60
CA HIS A 118 2.76 -1.38 10.26
C HIS A 118 2.05 -0.26 9.47
N ILE A 119 1.02 0.34 10.08
CA ILE A 119 0.17 1.33 9.41
C ILE A 119 0.47 2.72 9.95
N ILE A 120 0.80 3.64 9.06
CA ILE A 120 0.96 5.07 9.35
C ILE A 120 -0.18 5.80 8.64
N ALA A 121 -1.07 6.46 9.39
CA ALA A 121 -2.16 7.25 8.83
C ALA A 121 -1.85 8.74 8.99
N LEU A 122 -1.93 9.49 7.91
CA LEU A 122 -1.67 10.93 7.88
C LEU A 122 -2.44 11.59 6.73
N ASN A 123 -2.59 12.90 6.81
CA ASN A 123 -3.08 13.68 5.68
C ASN A 123 -1.91 14.17 4.81
N TYR A 124 -2.24 14.71 3.65
CA TYR A 124 -1.24 15.14 2.67
C TYR A 124 -0.33 16.27 3.19
N ASP A 125 -0.87 17.20 3.98
CA ASP A 125 -0.10 18.32 4.55
C ASP A 125 0.95 17.83 5.56
N ILE A 126 0.58 16.86 6.39
CA ILE A 126 1.53 16.23 7.34
C ILE A 126 2.63 15.48 6.58
N LEU A 127 2.28 14.79 5.52
CA LEU A 127 3.25 14.12 4.67
C LEU A 127 4.26 15.12 4.08
N LEU A 128 3.78 16.23 3.51
CA LEU A 128 4.66 17.27 2.93
C LEU A 128 5.55 17.91 3.98
N LYS A 129 5.01 18.28 5.14
CA LYS A 129 5.80 18.83 6.25
C LYS A 129 6.86 17.84 6.73
N GLY A 130 6.51 16.56 6.84
CA GLY A 130 7.47 15.49 7.18
C GLY A 130 8.60 15.43 6.17
N LEU A 131 8.29 15.41 4.88
CA LEU A 131 9.29 15.39 3.81
C LEU A 131 10.20 16.62 3.79
N GLU A 132 9.70 17.79 4.22
CA GLU A 132 10.52 19.02 4.31
C GLU A 132 11.55 18.96 5.45
N THR A 133 11.23 18.28 6.54
CA THR A 133 11.94 18.46 7.81
C THR A 133 12.49 17.19 8.43
N ASP A 134 12.01 16.03 8.02
CA ASP A 134 12.36 14.75 8.65
C ASP A 134 12.93 13.76 7.62
N PRO A 135 14.23 13.41 7.71
CA PRO A 135 14.85 12.43 6.83
C PRO A 135 14.17 11.06 6.83
N LEU A 136 13.48 10.70 7.91
CA LEU A 136 12.74 9.43 7.99
C LEU A 136 11.67 9.35 6.89
N TYR A 137 10.89 10.42 6.68
CA TYR A 137 9.88 10.46 5.61
C TYR A 137 10.52 10.35 4.23
N GLN A 138 11.67 10.97 4.03
CA GLN A 138 12.43 10.86 2.77
C GLN A 138 12.93 9.44 2.55
N ALA A 139 13.46 8.80 3.59
CA ALA A 139 13.91 7.41 3.54
C ALA A 139 12.73 6.45 3.25
N MET A 140 11.59 6.63 3.92
CA MET A 140 10.39 5.83 3.70
C MET A 140 9.86 5.95 2.26
N LEU A 141 9.90 7.15 1.67
CA LEU A 141 9.42 7.39 0.30
C LEU A 141 10.54 7.32 -0.76
N SER A 142 11.74 6.87 -0.39
CA SER A 142 12.83 6.63 -1.36
C SER A 142 12.50 5.48 -2.34
N LYS A 143 11.63 4.55 -1.90
CA LYS A 143 11.15 3.39 -2.64
C LYS A 143 9.73 3.06 -2.21
N TYR A 144 8.79 3.05 -3.15
CA TYR A 144 7.39 2.77 -2.81
C TYR A 144 6.57 2.24 -3.99
N VAL A 145 5.42 1.65 -3.67
CA VAL A 145 4.33 1.38 -4.60
C VAL A 145 3.08 2.09 -4.08
N ALA A 146 2.48 2.95 -4.89
CA ALA A 146 1.32 3.76 -4.50
C ALA A 146 0.08 3.43 -5.32
N LYS A 147 -1.10 3.57 -4.71
CA LYS A 147 -2.40 3.45 -5.39
C LYS A 147 -2.58 4.53 -6.45
N LYS A 148 -2.17 5.77 -6.14
CA LYS A 148 -2.19 6.91 -7.05
C LYS A 148 -0.82 7.58 -7.11
N ARG A 149 -0.53 8.22 -8.24
CA ARG A 149 0.72 8.96 -8.42
C ARG A 149 0.85 10.08 -7.39
N LEU A 150 1.99 10.11 -6.71
CA LEU A 150 2.35 11.19 -5.80
C LEU A 150 3.04 12.31 -6.58
N ILE A 151 2.56 13.54 -6.42
CA ILE A 151 3.21 14.74 -6.94
C ILE A 151 3.71 15.52 -5.73
N LEU A 152 4.96 15.27 -5.34
CA LEU A 152 5.56 15.85 -4.16
C LEU A 152 6.40 17.06 -4.57
N ARG A 153 6.00 18.26 -4.13
CA ARG A 153 6.77 19.49 -4.28
C ARG A 153 7.08 20.05 -2.90
N TYR A 154 8.30 19.85 -2.43
CA TYR A 154 8.76 20.33 -1.15
C TYR A 154 10.18 20.88 -1.25
N LYS A 155 10.54 21.78 -0.31
CA LYS A 155 11.90 22.29 -0.14
C LYS A 155 12.46 21.71 1.15
N ASN A 156 13.62 21.06 1.06
CA ASN A 156 14.30 20.56 2.25
C ASN A 156 14.63 21.73 3.19
N LYS A 157 14.20 21.59 4.43
CA LYS A 157 14.52 22.51 5.53
C LYS A 157 15.27 21.74 6.59
N VAL A 158 16.41 22.25 7.00
CA VAL A 158 17.18 21.61 8.08
C VAL A 158 16.41 21.80 9.40
N ASN A 159 16.02 20.68 9.99
CA ASN A 159 15.47 20.67 11.33
C ASN A 159 16.59 20.45 12.35
N TYR A 160 17.16 21.56 12.85
CA TYR A 160 18.27 21.50 13.79
C TYR A 160 17.94 20.72 15.07
N LYS A 161 16.69 20.81 15.58
CA LYS A 161 16.28 20.04 16.77
C LYS A 161 16.31 18.53 16.52
N LEU A 162 15.92 18.12 15.33
CA LEU A 162 15.97 16.70 14.94
C LEU A 162 17.42 16.26 14.75
N LEU A 163 18.24 17.09 14.12
CA LEU A 163 19.67 16.84 13.95
C LEU A 163 20.38 16.68 15.31
N ASP A 164 20.13 17.59 16.24
CA ASP A 164 20.67 17.52 17.61
C ASP A 164 20.22 16.23 18.32
N LEU A 165 18.96 15.82 18.16
CA LEU A 165 18.46 14.58 18.72
C LEU A 165 19.17 13.35 18.14
N HIS A 166 19.42 13.33 16.84
CA HIS A 166 20.18 12.25 16.18
C HIS A 166 21.63 12.23 16.67
N LEU A 167 22.28 13.39 16.81
CA LEU A 167 23.64 13.48 17.36
C LEU A 167 23.69 12.97 18.82
N LEU A 168 22.71 13.33 19.63
CA LEU A 168 22.60 12.83 21.01
C LEU A 168 22.40 11.32 21.08
N LYS A 169 21.63 10.75 20.17
CA LYS A 169 21.42 9.29 20.08
C LYS A 169 22.66 8.56 19.54
N SER A 170 23.42 9.18 18.64
CA SER A 170 24.62 8.56 18.08
C SER A 170 25.77 8.46 19.09
N LYS A 171 25.85 9.41 20.03
CA LYS A 171 26.91 9.43 21.04
C LYS A 171 27.01 8.14 21.86
N PRO A 172 25.94 7.63 22.51
CA PRO A 172 26.01 6.36 23.26
C PRO A 172 26.34 5.16 22.35
N LEU A 173 25.93 5.18 21.07
CA LEU A 173 26.29 4.14 20.12
C LEU A 173 27.79 4.13 19.87
N ILE A 174 28.40 5.29 19.63
CA ILE A 174 29.84 5.42 19.40
C ILE A 174 30.64 5.00 20.65
N GLU A 175 30.24 5.53 21.82
CA GLU A 175 30.93 5.29 23.08
C GLU A 175 30.89 3.82 23.53
N ASN A 176 29.81 3.12 23.23
CA ASN A 176 29.60 1.73 23.70
C ASN A 176 29.68 0.70 22.57
N PHE A 177 30.08 1.09 21.35
CA PHE A 177 29.99 0.23 20.18
C PHE A 177 30.67 -1.12 20.37
N ASP A 178 31.85 -1.15 20.98
CA ASP A 178 32.61 -2.38 21.18
C ASP A 178 31.97 -3.35 22.18
N TYR A 179 31.20 -2.82 23.11
CA TYR A 179 30.48 -3.61 24.13
C TYR A 179 29.13 -4.13 23.69
N LEU A 180 28.59 -3.64 22.56
CA LEU A 180 27.28 -4.04 22.04
C LEU A 180 27.38 -5.34 21.24
N ASN A 181 26.40 -6.22 21.39
CA ASN A 181 26.25 -7.39 20.52
C ASN A 181 25.70 -6.98 19.12
N GLY A 182 25.75 -7.90 18.16
CA GLY A 182 25.34 -7.64 16.77
C GLY A 182 23.91 -7.11 16.63
N ASN A 183 22.96 -7.66 17.40
CA ASN A 183 21.55 -7.22 17.36
C ASN A 183 21.38 -5.82 17.94
N GLN A 184 22.11 -5.49 19.00
CA GLN A 184 22.10 -4.16 19.60
C GLN A 184 22.74 -3.13 18.66
N LYS A 185 23.89 -3.44 18.06
CA LYS A 185 24.54 -2.62 17.04
C LYS A 185 23.57 -2.31 15.90
N TYR A 186 22.95 -3.35 15.34
CA TYR A 186 21.99 -3.21 14.26
C TYR A 186 20.77 -2.35 14.67
N GLY A 187 20.16 -2.66 15.81
CA GLY A 187 18.99 -1.92 16.30
C GLY A 187 19.27 -0.44 16.55
N MET A 188 20.41 -0.11 17.15
CA MET A 188 20.79 1.28 17.41
C MET A 188 21.16 2.03 16.13
N THR A 189 21.88 1.40 15.19
CA THR A 189 22.26 2.02 13.91
C THR A 189 21.02 2.27 13.02
N ARG A 190 20.06 1.33 13.04
CA ARG A 190 18.81 1.49 12.27
C ARG A 190 17.96 2.67 12.75
N ASN A 191 18.07 3.03 14.02
CA ASN A 191 17.25 4.07 14.65
C ASN A 191 17.95 5.44 14.74
N LEU A 192 19.12 5.59 14.10
CA LEU A 192 19.82 6.85 13.85
C LEU A 192 19.34 7.49 12.54
#